data_ae7ceb54df71b72f78d7a9d3bb472dcd
#
_entry.id   ae7ceb54df71b72f78d7a9d3bb472dcd
#
_cell.length_a   1.000
_cell.length_b   1.000
_cell.length_c   1.000
_cell.angle_alpha   90.00
_cell.angle_beta   90.00
_cell.angle_gamma   90.00
#
_symmetry.space_group_name_H-M   'P 1'
#
loop_
_entity.id
_entity.type
_entity.pdbx_description
1 polymer ?
#
loop_
_entity_poly.entity_id
_entity_poly.type
_entity_poly.pdbx_seq_one_letter_code
_entity_poly.pdbx_strand_id
1 'polypeptide(L)'
;MSERPETLQQPETKAVHHMRFTGSAGEYFGIWIVNILLSILTLGVYSAWAKVRNQQYFYGHTRLDGQGFEYLATPVQILIGRLIAVALIVLWTILNTALPVLALAFLMIFSLATPWLAVRNLRFDAMVSRYRNVRFNFVGSYGDAYLNMLVKPMAVYFGLSVVMVLAIVLGVALGPVVGVVIGVLLAAALAVVGYAFIASSVASYVLNNYRYGSKVFSATIEYRQYLKIGAIGAGIFFGLLLVIGLIGASGLGAVYAVFKDAEAHTKPDAAAGLAVIGFYLAFFAAGIFTSTVVRVLVRNYLFSRVKIDGELQLGSHFTVGGYLGLVVTNLLLVIFTLGLASAVAKVRYARYLAEGTSVSGDLALVAVQDHDQQVDVAVADEVASAFDVQIGAF
;
A
#
# COMPACT_ATOMS: atom_id res chain seq x y z
N MET A 1 15.50 44.54 47.00
CA MET A 1 15.68 43.78 45.75
C MET A 1 15.15 42.38 46.01
N SER A 2 13.93 42.13 45.64
CA SER A 2 13.27 40.81 45.81
C SER A 2 13.35 40.07 44.49
N GLU A 3 14.22 39.08 44.40
CA GLU A 3 14.29 38.15 43.28
C GLU A 3 13.00 37.32 43.27
N ARG A 4 12.20 37.43 42.19
CA ARG A 4 11.12 36.49 41.90
C ARG A 4 11.76 35.15 41.48
N PRO A 5 11.34 34.03 42.05
CA PRO A 5 11.80 32.74 41.56
C PRO A 5 11.30 32.54 40.13
N GLU A 6 12.21 32.23 39.21
CA GLU A 6 11.89 31.70 37.88
C GLU A 6 11.04 30.44 38.07
N THR A 7 9.79 30.55 37.72
CA THR A 7 8.90 29.38 37.57
C THR A 7 9.49 28.51 36.45
N LEU A 8 10.13 27.43 36.83
CA LEU A 8 10.49 26.34 35.93
C LEU A 8 9.22 25.92 35.18
N GLN A 9 9.08 26.29 33.92
CA GLN A 9 8.06 25.80 33.04
C GLN A 9 8.26 24.28 32.94
N GLN A 10 7.41 23.54 33.64
CA GLN A 10 7.31 22.09 33.42
C GLN A 10 6.99 21.87 31.94
N PRO A 11 7.66 20.93 31.27
CA PRO A 11 7.32 20.60 29.86
C PRO A 11 5.85 20.22 29.80
N GLU A 12 5.04 21.01 29.12
CA GLU A 12 3.63 20.71 28.85
C GLU A 12 3.57 19.32 28.21
N THR A 13 3.11 18.35 28.95
CA THR A 13 2.83 17.00 28.46
C THR A 13 1.71 17.15 27.42
N LYS A 14 2.08 17.15 26.13
CA LYS A 14 1.11 17.22 25.02
C LYS A 14 0.09 16.10 25.20
N ALA A 15 -1.19 16.45 25.22
CA ALA A 15 -2.27 15.47 25.29
C ALA A 15 -2.15 14.47 24.12
N VAL A 16 -2.31 13.17 24.40
CA VAL A 16 -2.28 12.13 23.40
C VAL A 16 -3.69 11.57 23.22
N HIS A 17 -4.21 11.72 22.01
CA HIS A 17 -5.53 11.24 21.62
C HIS A 17 -5.37 9.96 20.81
N HIS A 18 -5.93 8.84 21.29
CA HIS A 18 -5.91 7.58 20.58
C HIS A 18 -7.14 7.45 19.66
N MET A 19 -6.92 7.01 18.44
CA MET A 19 -8.03 6.63 17.58
C MET A 19 -8.68 5.34 18.09
N ARG A 20 -10.00 5.19 17.90
CA ARG A 20 -10.76 4.00 18.25
C ARG A 20 -11.69 3.60 17.12
N PHE A 21 -11.86 2.31 16.94
CA PHE A 21 -12.84 1.77 16.01
C PHE A 21 -14.01 1.17 16.80
N THR A 22 -15.21 1.71 16.59
CA THR A 22 -16.43 1.34 17.34
C THR A 22 -17.32 0.37 16.58
N GLY A 23 -17.02 0.05 15.30
CA GLY A 23 -17.81 -0.86 14.49
C GLY A 23 -17.71 -2.32 14.94
N SER A 24 -18.76 -3.09 14.70
CA SER A 24 -18.83 -4.52 15.01
C SER A 24 -18.78 -5.39 13.76
N ALA A 25 -18.22 -6.60 13.88
CA ALA A 25 -18.14 -7.54 12.77
C ALA A 25 -19.53 -8.04 12.33
N GLY A 26 -20.47 -8.22 13.26
CA GLY A 26 -21.83 -8.66 12.96
C GLY A 26 -22.64 -7.63 12.18
N GLU A 27 -22.57 -6.36 12.60
CA GLU A 27 -23.21 -5.25 11.90
C GLU A 27 -22.66 -5.09 10.48
N TYR A 28 -21.33 -5.08 10.35
CA TYR A 28 -20.70 -4.95 9.03
C TYR A 28 -20.97 -6.18 8.15
N PHE A 29 -21.07 -7.37 8.70
CA PHE A 29 -21.42 -8.57 7.93
C PHE A 29 -22.79 -8.42 7.26
N GLY A 30 -23.80 -7.88 7.98
CA GLY A 30 -25.10 -7.60 7.43
C GLY A 30 -25.05 -6.61 6.25
N ILE A 31 -24.25 -5.54 6.36
CA ILE A 31 -24.02 -4.60 5.26
C ILE A 31 -23.31 -5.29 4.09
N TRP A 32 -22.26 -6.06 4.37
CA TRP A 32 -21.41 -6.70 3.39
C TRP A 32 -22.15 -7.77 2.56
N ILE A 33 -22.94 -8.64 3.21
CA ILE A 33 -23.67 -9.69 2.50
C ILE A 33 -24.75 -9.11 1.57
N VAL A 34 -25.49 -8.10 2.01
CA VAL A 34 -26.47 -7.40 1.19
C VAL A 34 -25.78 -6.72 0.00
N ASN A 35 -24.64 -6.07 0.21
CA ASN A 35 -23.88 -5.44 -0.85
C ASN A 35 -23.38 -6.44 -1.90
N ILE A 36 -22.96 -7.66 -1.49
CA ILE A 36 -22.57 -8.72 -2.42
C ILE A 36 -23.77 -9.20 -3.22
N LEU A 37 -24.86 -9.55 -2.56
CA LEU A 37 -26.06 -10.04 -3.23
C LEU A 37 -26.58 -9.05 -4.27
N LEU A 38 -26.70 -7.78 -3.90
CA LEU A 38 -27.15 -6.73 -4.83
C LEU A 38 -26.15 -6.49 -5.96
N SER A 39 -24.83 -6.61 -5.69
CA SER A 39 -23.82 -6.49 -6.75
C SER A 39 -23.90 -7.63 -7.76
N ILE A 40 -24.16 -8.86 -7.31
CA ILE A 40 -24.36 -10.02 -8.18
C ILE A 40 -25.64 -9.84 -9.00
N LEU A 41 -26.76 -9.50 -8.36
CA LEU A 41 -28.06 -9.31 -9.03
C LEU A 41 -28.03 -8.20 -10.08
N THR A 42 -27.23 -7.16 -9.88
CA THR A 42 -27.12 -6.02 -10.81
C THR A 42 -25.91 -6.14 -11.75
N LEU A 43 -25.32 -7.34 -11.88
CA LEU A 43 -24.12 -7.57 -12.71
C LEU A 43 -22.98 -6.56 -12.43
N GLY A 44 -22.81 -6.19 -11.16
CA GLY A 44 -21.75 -5.28 -10.71
C GLY A 44 -22.12 -3.80 -10.66
N VAL A 45 -23.24 -3.36 -11.23
CA VAL A 45 -23.64 -1.94 -11.19
C VAL A 45 -23.79 -1.43 -9.77
N TYR A 46 -24.43 -2.19 -8.88
CA TYR A 46 -24.59 -1.82 -7.47
C TYR A 46 -23.28 -1.74 -6.70
N SER A 47 -22.19 -2.26 -7.20
CA SER A 47 -20.90 -2.23 -6.51
C SER A 47 -20.40 -0.81 -6.19
N ALA A 48 -20.84 0.22 -6.95
CA ALA A 48 -20.54 1.61 -6.64
C ALA A 48 -21.23 2.08 -5.33
N TRP A 49 -22.51 1.73 -5.15
CA TRP A 49 -23.24 1.97 -3.90
C TRP A 49 -22.64 1.17 -2.74
N ALA A 50 -22.27 -0.07 -3.00
CA ALA A 50 -21.59 -0.92 -2.02
C ALA A 50 -20.28 -0.29 -1.53
N LYS A 51 -19.44 0.27 -2.44
CA LYS A 51 -18.19 0.97 -2.07
C LYS A 51 -18.49 2.14 -1.14
N VAL A 52 -19.42 3.03 -1.52
CA VAL A 52 -19.76 4.21 -0.69
C VAL A 52 -20.30 3.78 0.67
N ARG A 53 -21.23 2.83 0.73
CA ARG A 53 -21.81 2.31 1.98
C ARG A 53 -20.74 1.69 2.91
N ASN A 54 -19.81 0.94 2.33
CA ASN A 54 -18.69 0.35 3.08
C ASN A 54 -17.80 1.45 3.65
N GLN A 55 -17.40 2.45 2.85
CA GLN A 55 -16.54 3.54 3.30
C GLN A 55 -17.22 4.39 4.37
N GLN A 56 -18.49 4.72 4.19
CA GLN A 56 -19.28 5.44 5.22
C GLN A 56 -19.31 4.69 6.55
N TYR A 57 -19.45 3.36 6.51
CA TYR A 57 -19.40 2.54 7.73
C TYR A 57 -18.04 2.63 8.42
N PHE A 58 -16.93 2.41 7.70
CA PHE A 58 -15.60 2.44 8.30
C PHE A 58 -15.21 3.84 8.78
N TYR A 59 -15.47 4.88 8.01
CA TYR A 59 -15.18 6.25 8.38
C TYR A 59 -15.98 6.67 9.63
N GLY A 60 -17.29 6.44 9.65
CA GLY A 60 -18.15 6.82 10.77
C GLY A 60 -17.83 6.10 12.08
N HIS A 61 -17.29 4.87 11.98
CA HIS A 61 -16.90 4.11 13.16
C HIS A 61 -15.41 4.29 13.55
N THR A 62 -14.60 4.94 12.72
CA THR A 62 -13.25 5.38 13.11
C THR A 62 -13.37 6.72 13.82
N ARG A 63 -13.04 6.76 15.10
CA ARG A 63 -13.25 7.93 15.95
C ARG A 63 -11.94 8.46 16.50
N LEU A 64 -11.80 9.78 16.49
CA LEU A 64 -10.75 10.52 17.18
C LEU A 64 -11.43 11.52 18.11
N ASP A 65 -11.07 11.53 19.38
CA ASP A 65 -11.67 12.41 20.40
C ASP A 65 -13.21 12.34 20.41
N GLY A 66 -13.75 11.11 20.32
CA GLY A 66 -15.20 10.84 20.33
C GLY A 66 -15.95 11.14 19.03
N GLN A 67 -15.34 11.84 18.08
CA GLN A 67 -15.97 12.19 16.80
C GLN A 67 -15.52 11.25 15.68
N GLY A 68 -16.46 10.82 14.82
CA GLY A 68 -16.19 9.99 13.64
C GLY A 68 -15.72 10.81 12.45
N PHE A 69 -15.07 10.13 11.52
CA PHE A 69 -14.82 10.67 10.21
C PHE A 69 -16.04 10.49 9.31
N GLU A 70 -16.11 11.26 8.22
CA GLU A 70 -17.19 11.17 7.25
C GLU A 70 -16.63 10.93 5.85
N TYR A 71 -17.36 10.13 5.07
CA TYR A 71 -17.05 9.86 3.67
C TYR A 71 -18.17 10.45 2.79
N LEU A 72 -17.83 11.43 1.95
CA LEU A 72 -18.78 12.30 1.24
C LEU A 72 -18.96 11.93 -0.24
N ALA A 73 -18.23 10.93 -0.77
CA ALA A 73 -18.39 10.52 -2.16
C ALA A 73 -19.81 10.01 -2.45
N THR A 74 -20.30 10.31 -3.63
CA THR A 74 -21.59 9.81 -4.12
C THR A 74 -21.41 8.53 -4.94
N PRO A 75 -22.37 7.60 -4.91
CA PRO A 75 -22.31 6.38 -5.72
C PRO A 75 -22.19 6.65 -7.23
N VAL A 76 -22.78 7.74 -7.70
CA VAL A 76 -22.74 8.11 -9.13
C VAL A 76 -21.33 8.50 -9.56
N GLN A 77 -20.59 9.25 -8.73
CA GLN A 77 -19.19 9.58 -9.01
C GLN A 77 -18.34 8.31 -9.17
N ILE A 78 -18.53 7.33 -8.28
CA ILE A 78 -17.86 6.03 -8.33
C ILE A 78 -18.27 5.25 -9.59
N LEU A 79 -19.57 5.20 -9.91
CA LEU A 79 -20.07 4.47 -11.07
C LEU A 79 -19.52 5.01 -12.38
N ILE A 80 -19.48 6.33 -12.57
CA ILE A 80 -18.93 6.95 -13.78
C ILE A 80 -17.45 6.55 -13.94
N GLY A 81 -16.66 6.63 -12.86
CA GLY A 81 -15.28 6.19 -12.87
C GLY A 81 -15.11 4.73 -13.30
N ARG A 82 -15.94 3.82 -12.75
CA ARG A 82 -15.95 2.41 -13.13
C ARG A 82 -16.31 2.16 -14.58
N LEU A 83 -17.32 2.84 -15.11
CA LEU A 83 -17.70 2.71 -16.51
C LEU A 83 -16.56 3.11 -17.44
N ILE A 84 -15.83 4.19 -17.10
CA ILE A 84 -14.66 4.60 -17.87
C ILE A 84 -13.54 3.55 -17.75
N ALA A 85 -13.27 3.03 -16.54
CA ALA A 85 -12.26 2.00 -16.35
C ALA A 85 -12.59 0.72 -17.15
N VAL A 86 -13.85 0.26 -17.11
CA VAL A 86 -14.31 -0.89 -17.88
C VAL A 86 -14.16 -0.63 -19.39
N ALA A 87 -14.55 0.55 -19.88
CA ALA A 87 -14.39 0.91 -21.29
C ALA A 87 -12.91 0.88 -21.73
N LEU A 88 -11.99 1.36 -20.89
CA LEU A 88 -10.54 1.30 -21.17
C LEU A 88 -10.02 -0.14 -21.19
N ILE A 89 -10.47 -1.01 -20.27
CA ILE A 89 -10.10 -2.43 -20.25
C ILE A 89 -10.61 -3.14 -21.49
N VAL A 90 -11.87 -2.92 -21.87
CA VAL A 90 -12.46 -3.49 -23.09
C VAL A 90 -11.70 -3.03 -24.32
N LEU A 91 -11.41 -1.72 -24.43
CA LEU A 91 -10.61 -1.17 -25.53
C LEU A 91 -9.23 -1.84 -25.59
N TRP A 92 -8.55 -1.94 -24.47
CA TRP A 92 -7.24 -2.62 -24.42
C TRP A 92 -7.33 -4.07 -24.83
N THR A 93 -8.36 -4.81 -24.40
CA THR A 93 -8.56 -6.22 -24.78
C THR A 93 -8.77 -6.37 -26.30
N ILE A 94 -9.59 -5.49 -26.89
CA ILE A 94 -9.80 -5.47 -28.34
C ILE A 94 -8.50 -5.15 -29.10
N LEU A 95 -7.77 -4.13 -28.65
CA LEU A 95 -6.49 -3.77 -29.25
C LEU A 95 -5.48 -4.91 -29.14
N ASN A 96 -5.40 -5.56 -27.99
CA ASN A 96 -4.45 -6.65 -27.76
C ASN A 96 -4.69 -7.86 -28.67
N THR A 97 -5.95 -8.15 -29.02
CA THR A 97 -6.32 -9.27 -29.89
C THR A 97 -6.27 -8.91 -31.38
N ALA A 98 -6.75 -7.72 -31.75
CA ALA A 98 -6.87 -7.33 -33.15
C ALA A 98 -5.65 -6.56 -33.69
N LEU A 99 -5.02 -5.73 -32.87
CA LEU A 99 -3.96 -4.79 -33.26
C LEU A 99 -2.87 -4.69 -32.18
N PRO A 100 -2.02 -5.74 -31.98
CA PRO A 100 -1.06 -5.80 -30.86
C PRO A 100 -0.09 -4.60 -30.78
N VAL A 101 0.30 -4.02 -31.90
CA VAL A 101 1.17 -2.83 -31.93
C VAL A 101 0.46 -1.63 -31.31
N LEU A 102 -0.83 -1.43 -31.61
CA LEU A 102 -1.63 -0.36 -30.99
C LEU A 102 -1.92 -0.65 -29.50
N ALA A 103 -2.01 -1.91 -29.08
CA ALA A 103 -2.11 -2.27 -27.68
C ALA A 103 -0.86 -1.84 -26.89
N LEU A 104 0.33 -2.01 -27.46
CA LEU A 104 1.57 -1.51 -26.85
C LEU A 104 1.58 0.03 -26.76
N ALA A 105 1.17 0.72 -27.81
CA ALA A 105 1.05 2.17 -27.78
C ALA A 105 0.05 2.65 -26.72
N PHE A 106 -1.08 1.95 -26.59
CA PHE A 106 -2.08 2.22 -25.55
C PHE A 106 -1.49 2.06 -24.14
N LEU A 107 -0.75 0.97 -23.88
CA LEU A 107 -0.08 0.75 -22.59
C LEU A 107 0.97 1.83 -22.30
N MET A 108 1.72 2.28 -23.29
CA MET A 108 2.66 3.38 -23.12
C MET A 108 1.95 4.69 -22.74
N ILE A 109 0.86 5.04 -23.44
CA ILE A 109 0.06 6.23 -23.13
C ILE A 109 -0.53 6.11 -21.71
N PHE A 110 -1.06 4.94 -21.37
CA PHE A 110 -1.61 4.67 -20.04
C PHE A 110 -0.54 4.80 -18.94
N SER A 111 0.66 4.25 -19.16
CA SER A 111 1.80 4.40 -18.24
C SER A 111 2.18 5.87 -18.04
N LEU A 112 2.19 6.66 -19.11
CA LEU A 112 2.44 8.10 -19.01
C LEU A 112 1.31 8.84 -18.28
N ALA A 113 0.07 8.38 -18.38
CA ALA A 113 -1.06 8.97 -17.66
C ALA A 113 -1.10 8.61 -16.16
N THR A 114 -0.38 7.56 -15.72
CA THR A 114 -0.41 7.06 -14.33
C THR A 114 -0.12 8.14 -13.27
N PRO A 115 0.91 9.00 -13.36
CA PRO A 115 1.14 10.04 -12.34
C PRO A 115 0.02 11.08 -12.28
N TRP A 116 -0.59 11.41 -13.43
CA TRP A 116 -1.74 12.31 -13.49
C TRP A 116 -2.97 11.68 -12.80
N LEU A 117 -3.26 10.41 -13.08
CA LEU A 117 -4.31 9.65 -12.42
C LEU A 117 -4.08 9.58 -10.91
N ALA A 118 -2.84 9.32 -10.47
CA ALA A 118 -2.46 9.26 -9.08
C ALA A 118 -2.77 10.57 -8.33
N VAL A 119 -2.41 11.72 -8.89
CA VAL A 119 -2.72 13.02 -8.29
C VAL A 119 -4.23 13.26 -8.22
N ARG A 120 -4.96 12.90 -9.28
CA ARG A 120 -6.44 13.03 -9.31
C ARG A 120 -7.08 12.16 -8.24
N ASN A 121 -6.60 10.93 -8.05
CA ASN A 121 -7.06 10.03 -7.03
C ASN A 121 -6.80 10.57 -5.61
N LEU A 122 -5.55 11.02 -5.34
CA LEU A 122 -5.20 11.63 -4.04
C LEU A 122 -6.05 12.86 -3.72
N ARG A 123 -6.35 13.71 -4.73
CA ARG A 123 -7.25 14.86 -4.57
C ARG A 123 -8.68 14.42 -4.26
N PHE A 124 -9.20 13.45 -5.00
CA PHE A 124 -10.53 12.92 -4.78
C PHE A 124 -10.66 12.34 -3.37
N ASP A 125 -9.77 11.42 -2.97
CA ASP A 125 -9.79 10.77 -1.66
C ASP A 125 -9.70 11.79 -0.51
N ALA A 126 -8.87 12.82 -0.66
CA ALA A 126 -8.77 13.89 0.31
C ALA A 126 -10.09 14.67 0.41
N MET A 127 -10.65 15.13 -0.71
CA MET A 127 -11.86 15.96 -0.73
C MET A 127 -13.11 15.24 -0.23
N VAL A 128 -13.22 13.93 -0.43
CA VAL A 128 -14.37 13.15 0.08
C VAL A 128 -14.22 12.75 1.54
N SER A 129 -13.07 12.97 2.14
CA SER A 129 -12.80 12.71 3.55
C SER A 129 -12.99 13.97 4.39
N ARG A 130 -13.78 13.86 5.47
CA ARG A 130 -14.09 14.97 6.36
C ARG A 130 -13.96 14.57 7.83
N TYR A 131 -13.44 15.46 8.66
CA TYR A 131 -13.41 15.33 10.11
C TYR A 131 -13.82 16.67 10.75
N ARG A 132 -14.67 16.66 11.76
CA ARG A 132 -15.19 17.89 12.42
C ARG A 132 -15.67 18.97 11.43
N ASN A 133 -16.44 18.57 10.43
CA ASN A 133 -16.95 19.44 9.35
C ASN A 133 -15.86 20.10 8.47
N VAL A 134 -14.60 19.68 8.56
CA VAL A 134 -13.52 20.19 7.73
C VAL A 134 -13.03 19.09 6.80
N ARG A 135 -12.93 19.40 5.50
CA ARG A 135 -12.44 18.48 4.48
C ARG A 135 -10.93 18.45 4.43
N PHE A 136 -10.42 17.29 4.06
CA PHE A 136 -9.04 17.18 3.64
C PHE A 136 -8.90 17.67 2.19
N ASN A 137 -7.69 18.06 1.82
CA ASN A 137 -7.36 18.45 0.44
C ASN A 137 -5.95 17.97 0.10
N PHE A 138 -5.67 17.79 -1.20
CA PHE A 138 -4.35 17.45 -1.71
C PHE A 138 -3.95 18.45 -2.80
N VAL A 139 -2.85 19.17 -2.58
CA VAL A 139 -2.41 20.29 -3.44
C VAL A 139 -1.14 19.97 -4.25
N GLY A 140 -0.73 18.70 -4.30
CA GLY A 140 0.48 18.27 -5.02
C GLY A 140 0.46 18.65 -6.51
N SER A 141 1.62 19.10 -7.01
CA SER A 141 1.81 19.45 -8.41
C SER A 141 1.90 18.21 -9.30
N TYR A 142 1.41 18.28 -10.52
CA TYR A 142 1.58 17.20 -11.49
C TYR A 142 3.05 17.00 -11.88
N GLY A 143 3.84 18.08 -12.01
CA GLY A 143 5.27 18.00 -12.35
C GLY A 143 6.07 17.17 -11.33
N ASP A 144 5.85 17.42 -10.04
CA ASP A 144 6.49 16.65 -8.99
C ASP A 144 5.99 15.19 -8.95
N ALA A 145 4.71 14.94 -9.28
CA ALA A 145 4.18 13.59 -9.40
C ALA A 145 4.90 12.83 -10.52
N TYR A 146 5.04 13.43 -11.71
CA TYR A 146 5.78 12.81 -12.81
C TYR A 146 7.24 12.53 -12.44
N LEU A 147 7.90 13.46 -11.78
CA LEU A 147 9.28 13.26 -11.34
C LEU A 147 9.39 12.09 -10.35
N ASN A 148 8.52 12.01 -9.34
CA ASN A 148 8.62 11.03 -8.27
C ASN A 148 8.04 9.66 -8.65
N MET A 149 6.98 9.61 -9.46
CA MET A 149 6.24 8.37 -9.77
C MET A 149 6.55 7.79 -11.15
N LEU A 150 7.21 8.54 -12.05
CA LEU A 150 7.59 8.05 -13.38
C LEU A 150 9.10 8.14 -13.61
N VAL A 151 9.69 9.34 -13.53
CA VAL A 151 11.09 9.56 -13.93
C VAL A 151 12.05 8.81 -13.01
N LYS A 152 11.88 8.92 -11.68
CA LYS A 152 12.74 8.21 -10.72
C LYS A 152 12.62 6.68 -10.82
N PRO A 153 11.42 6.07 -10.88
CA PRO A 153 11.29 4.64 -11.17
C PRO A 153 11.95 4.21 -12.49
N MET A 154 11.76 4.96 -13.57
CA MET A 154 12.41 4.66 -14.85
C MET A 154 13.94 4.67 -14.76
N ALA A 155 14.52 5.62 -14.03
CA ALA A 155 15.96 5.66 -13.79
C ALA A 155 16.47 4.40 -13.03
N VAL A 156 15.70 3.92 -12.05
CA VAL A 156 16.01 2.68 -11.32
C VAL A 156 15.90 1.47 -12.24
N TYR A 157 14.83 1.35 -13.04
CA TYR A 157 14.69 0.25 -14.00
C TYR A 157 15.77 0.26 -15.06
N PHE A 158 16.18 1.43 -15.54
CA PHE A 158 17.32 1.56 -16.44
C PHE A 158 18.62 1.05 -15.77
N GLY A 159 18.87 1.47 -14.52
CA GLY A 159 20.01 0.94 -13.74
C GLY A 159 19.96 -0.58 -13.60
N LEU A 160 18.80 -1.18 -13.31
CA LEU A 160 18.63 -2.63 -13.23
C LEU A 160 18.93 -3.33 -14.57
N SER A 161 18.51 -2.74 -15.70
CA SER A 161 18.79 -3.29 -17.03
C SER A 161 20.30 -3.29 -17.33
N VAL A 162 21.01 -2.24 -16.95
CA VAL A 162 22.48 -2.16 -17.07
C VAL A 162 23.16 -3.24 -16.22
N VAL A 163 22.70 -3.43 -14.96
CA VAL A 163 23.21 -4.51 -14.08
C VAL A 163 22.99 -5.88 -14.72
N MET A 164 21.83 -6.12 -15.33
CA MET A 164 21.53 -7.39 -16.00
C MET A 164 22.48 -7.63 -17.19
N VAL A 165 22.73 -6.62 -18.01
CA VAL A 165 23.68 -6.71 -19.14
C VAL A 165 25.10 -7.02 -18.62
N LEU A 166 25.55 -6.32 -17.57
CA LEU A 166 26.86 -6.58 -16.95
C LEU A 166 26.97 -8.00 -16.40
N ALA A 167 25.92 -8.52 -15.76
CA ALA A 167 25.87 -9.90 -15.26
C ALA A 167 26.01 -10.93 -16.39
N ILE A 168 25.36 -10.70 -17.54
CA ILE A 168 25.49 -11.54 -18.74
C ILE A 168 26.94 -11.50 -19.28
N VAL A 169 27.53 -10.31 -19.44
CA VAL A 169 28.91 -10.14 -19.91
C VAL A 169 29.88 -10.84 -18.98
N LEU A 170 29.75 -10.69 -17.66
CA LEU A 170 30.58 -11.38 -16.67
C LEU A 170 30.36 -12.89 -16.72
N GLY A 171 29.14 -13.36 -16.94
CA GLY A 171 28.83 -14.78 -17.10
C GLY A 171 29.52 -15.41 -18.31
N VAL A 172 29.58 -14.67 -19.41
CA VAL A 172 30.32 -15.12 -20.62
C VAL A 172 31.82 -15.12 -20.38
N ALA A 173 32.37 -14.12 -19.69
CA ALA A 173 33.80 -13.94 -19.49
C ALA A 173 34.38 -14.85 -18.39
N LEU A 174 33.69 -15.03 -17.26
CA LEU A 174 34.16 -15.66 -16.03
C LEU A 174 33.42 -16.96 -15.69
N GLY A 175 32.46 -17.34 -16.47
CA GLY A 175 31.57 -18.48 -16.26
C GLY A 175 30.19 -18.11 -15.73
N PRO A 176 29.16 -18.91 -16.08
CA PRO A 176 27.78 -18.58 -15.83
C PRO A 176 27.43 -18.47 -14.33
N VAL A 177 28.03 -19.28 -13.48
CA VAL A 177 27.80 -19.23 -12.02
C VAL A 177 28.26 -17.88 -11.44
N VAL A 178 29.46 -17.41 -11.85
CA VAL A 178 30.00 -16.12 -11.38
C VAL A 178 29.13 -14.96 -11.85
N GLY A 179 28.72 -14.97 -13.11
CA GLY A 179 27.83 -13.95 -13.67
C GLY A 179 26.49 -13.89 -12.92
N VAL A 180 25.87 -15.04 -12.66
CA VAL A 180 24.60 -15.11 -11.91
C VAL A 180 24.77 -14.60 -10.48
N VAL A 181 25.79 -15.04 -9.75
CA VAL A 181 26.00 -14.62 -8.35
C VAL A 181 26.23 -13.11 -8.25
N ILE A 182 27.13 -12.55 -9.06
CA ILE A 182 27.42 -11.11 -9.07
C ILE A 182 26.16 -10.34 -9.52
N GLY A 183 25.48 -10.80 -10.55
CA GLY A 183 24.25 -10.17 -11.04
C GLY A 183 23.16 -10.12 -9.99
N VAL A 184 22.91 -11.20 -9.26
CA VAL A 184 21.93 -11.25 -8.18
C VAL A 184 22.29 -10.30 -7.05
N LEU A 185 23.56 -10.26 -6.62
CA LEU A 185 24.01 -9.37 -5.55
C LEU A 185 23.88 -7.89 -5.94
N LEU A 186 24.31 -7.52 -7.15
CA LEU A 186 24.19 -6.16 -7.65
C LEU A 186 22.72 -5.75 -7.84
N ALA A 187 21.88 -6.63 -8.40
CA ALA A 187 20.45 -6.39 -8.56
C ALA A 187 19.75 -6.21 -7.22
N ALA A 188 20.06 -7.03 -6.22
CA ALA A 188 19.52 -6.90 -4.87
C ALA A 188 19.95 -5.58 -4.22
N ALA A 189 21.22 -5.20 -4.33
CA ALA A 189 21.72 -3.92 -3.80
C ALA A 189 21.01 -2.73 -4.48
N LEU A 190 20.91 -2.75 -5.82
CA LEU A 190 20.23 -1.68 -6.56
C LEU A 190 18.72 -1.65 -6.29
N ALA A 191 18.08 -2.81 -6.07
CA ALA A 191 16.67 -2.87 -5.68
C ALA A 191 16.43 -2.22 -4.31
N VAL A 192 17.30 -2.44 -3.32
CA VAL A 192 17.21 -1.80 -2.00
C VAL A 192 17.43 -0.29 -2.10
N VAL A 193 18.46 0.14 -2.84
CA VAL A 193 18.74 1.57 -3.08
C VAL A 193 17.59 2.23 -3.86
N GLY A 194 17.11 1.58 -4.92
CA GLY A 194 16.00 2.04 -5.74
C GLY A 194 14.69 2.14 -4.95
N TYR A 195 14.38 1.13 -4.15
CA TYR A 195 13.23 1.17 -3.23
C TYR A 195 13.33 2.38 -2.29
N ALA A 196 14.47 2.57 -1.62
CA ALA A 196 14.65 3.69 -0.70
C ALA A 196 14.51 5.04 -1.41
N PHE A 197 15.05 5.16 -2.63
CA PHE A 197 15.02 6.39 -3.43
C PHE A 197 13.59 6.73 -3.88
N ILE A 198 12.86 5.73 -4.41
CA ILE A 198 11.49 5.93 -4.89
C ILE A 198 10.54 6.13 -3.71
N ALA A 199 10.54 5.22 -2.72
CA ALA A 199 9.58 5.22 -1.63
C ALA A 199 9.71 6.46 -0.74
N SER A 200 10.93 6.90 -0.41
CA SER A 200 11.13 8.14 0.37
C SER A 200 10.67 9.38 -0.39
N SER A 201 10.91 9.43 -1.70
CA SER A 201 10.51 10.56 -2.55
C SER A 201 8.99 10.63 -2.70
N VAL A 202 8.34 9.51 -2.97
CA VAL A 202 6.87 9.44 -3.07
C VAL A 202 6.21 9.76 -1.73
N ALA A 203 6.72 9.19 -0.61
CA ALA A 203 6.21 9.50 0.73
C ALA A 203 6.35 11.00 1.07
N SER A 204 7.50 11.60 0.77
CA SER A 204 7.72 13.04 0.96
C SER A 204 6.75 13.88 0.11
N TYR A 205 6.60 13.52 -1.17
CA TYR A 205 5.67 14.21 -2.07
C TYR A 205 4.22 14.11 -1.55
N VAL A 206 3.75 12.92 -1.20
CA VAL A 206 2.36 12.70 -0.76
C VAL A 206 2.10 13.43 0.56
N LEU A 207 2.92 13.20 1.60
CA LEU A 207 2.67 13.70 2.94
C LEU A 207 2.76 15.22 3.05
N ASN A 208 3.68 15.87 2.32
CA ASN A 208 3.84 17.33 2.38
C ASN A 208 2.79 18.10 1.57
N ASN A 209 2.00 17.41 0.75
CA ASN A 209 0.95 18.06 -0.07
C ASN A 209 -0.47 17.83 0.45
N TYR A 210 -0.66 17.12 1.58
CA TYR A 210 -1.95 17.07 2.24
C TYR A 210 -2.24 18.36 3.00
N ARG A 211 -3.53 18.69 3.10
CA ARG A 211 -4.08 19.81 3.87
C ARG A 211 -5.29 19.33 4.66
N TYR A 212 -5.52 19.92 5.81
CA TYR A 212 -6.74 19.78 6.58
C TYR A 212 -7.34 21.18 6.77
N GLY A 213 -8.31 21.55 5.95
CA GLY A 213 -8.73 22.93 5.79
C GLY A 213 -7.54 23.84 5.46
N SER A 214 -7.29 24.84 6.28
CA SER A 214 -6.13 25.76 6.15
C SER A 214 -4.81 25.17 6.65
N LYS A 215 -4.83 24.08 7.43
CA LYS A 215 -3.64 23.50 8.09
C LYS A 215 -2.82 22.65 7.14
N VAL A 216 -1.49 22.78 7.23
CA VAL A 216 -0.52 22.13 6.34
C VAL A 216 0.06 20.89 7.00
N PHE A 217 0.07 19.78 6.29
CA PHE A 217 0.84 18.61 6.67
C PHE A 217 2.30 18.82 6.29
N SER A 218 3.20 18.48 7.19
CA SER A 218 4.65 18.53 6.97
C SER A 218 5.31 17.25 7.48
N ALA A 219 6.22 16.69 6.69
CA ALA A 219 6.95 15.48 7.05
C ALA A 219 8.40 15.57 6.53
N THR A 220 9.35 15.37 7.42
CA THR A 220 10.77 15.31 7.06
C THR A 220 11.16 13.85 6.83
N ILE A 221 11.16 13.42 5.57
CA ILE A 221 11.43 12.03 5.20
C ILE A 221 12.90 11.86 4.83
N GLU A 222 13.61 11.04 5.60
CA GLU A 222 15.01 10.76 5.40
C GLU A 222 15.22 9.53 4.51
N TYR A 223 15.91 9.68 3.39
CA TYR A 223 16.33 8.60 2.51
C TYR A 223 17.09 7.48 3.26
N ARG A 224 17.99 7.85 4.16
CA ARG A 224 18.81 6.90 4.94
C ARG A 224 17.96 5.93 5.76
N GLN A 225 16.82 6.39 6.29
CA GLN A 225 15.93 5.53 7.05
C GLN A 225 15.21 4.50 6.17
N TYR A 226 14.76 4.92 4.98
CA TYR A 226 14.20 3.99 4.01
C TYR A 226 15.24 2.97 3.52
N LEU A 227 16.50 3.40 3.33
CA LEU A 227 17.59 2.50 2.98
C LEU A 227 17.81 1.45 4.08
N LYS A 228 17.81 1.84 5.36
CA LYS A 228 17.90 0.89 6.49
C LYS A 228 16.74 -0.09 6.49
N ILE A 229 15.50 0.39 6.33
CA ILE A 229 14.30 -0.46 6.30
C ILE A 229 14.37 -1.42 5.11
N GLY A 230 14.74 -0.94 3.94
CA GLY A 230 14.93 -1.77 2.75
C GLY A 230 16.01 -2.83 2.92
N ALA A 231 17.16 -2.46 3.52
CA ALA A 231 18.24 -3.40 3.83
C ALA A 231 17.81 -4.46 4.86
N ILE A 232 17.07 -4.08 5.91
CA ILE A 232 16.49 -5.03 6.87
C ILE A 232 15.53 -5.99 6.16
N GLY A 233 14.63 -5.48 5.30
CA GLY A 233 13.70 -6.31 4.54
C GLY A 233 14.43 -7.27 3.61
N ALA A 234 15.40 -6.80 2.84
CA ALA A 234 16.21 -7.64 1.97
C ALA A 234 17.01 -8.70 2.76
N GLY A 235 17.64 -8.31 3.86
CA GLY A 235 18.39 -9.23 4.73
C GLY A 235 17.50 -10.34 5.30
N ILE A 236 16.31 -9.99 5.78
CA ILE A 236 15.34 -10.98 6.26
C ILE A 236 14.89 -11.89 5.13
N PHE A 237 14.52 -11.35 3.97
CA PHE A 237 14.02 -12.12 2.84
C PHE A 237 15.05 -13.10 2.32
N PHE A 238 16.27 -12.62 2.01
CA PHE A 238 17.35 -13.48 1.52
C PHE A 238 17.85 -14.45 2.60
N GLY A 239 17.87 -14.04 3.88
CA GLY A 239 18.17 -14.93 4.99
C GLY A 239 17.18 -16.08 5.12
N LEU A 240 15.89 -15.79 5.01
CA LEU A 240 14.84 -16.83 4.99
C LEU A 240 14.94 -17.73 3.77
N LEU A 241 15.21 -17.16 2.58
CA LEU A 241 15.44 -17.96 1.37
C LEU A 241 16.67 -18.89 1.50
N LEU A 242 17.74 -18.42 2.13
CA LEU A 242 18.90 -19.26 2.41
C LEU A 242 18.55 -20.41 3.33
N VAL A 243 17.81 -20.15 4.43
CA VAL A 243 17.34 -21.20 5.35
C VAL A 243 16.42 -22.19 4.63
N ILE A 244 15.44 -21.70 3.84
CA ILE A 244 14.56 -22.54 3.03
C ILE A 244 15.37 -23.38 2.04
N GLY A 245 16.38 -22.80 1.38
CA GLY A 245 17.28 -23.50 0.46
C GLY A 245 18.13 -24.57 1.14
N LEU A 246 18.68 -24.30 2.33
CA LEU A 246 19.49 -25.26 3.09
C LEU A 246 18.65 -26.43 3.63
N ILE A 247 17.47 -26.16 4.19
CA ILE A 247 16.55 -27.18 4.68
C ILE A 247 15.92 -27.95 3.51
N GLY A 248 15.63 -27.24 2.42
CA GLY A 248 14.98 -27.74 1.22
C GLY A 248 15.97 -28.15 0.11
N ALA A 249 17.23 -28.42 0.41
CA ALA A 249 18.17 -28.87 -0.63
C ALA A 249 17.68 -30.13 -1.35
N SER A 250 17.03 -31.05 -0.62
CA SER A 250 16.27 -32.16 -1.20
C SER A 250 15.03 -31.70 -1.99
N GLY A 251 14.37 -30.63 -1.54
CA GLY A 251 13.21 -30.02 -2.21
C GLY A 251 13.57 -29.30 -3.51
N LEU A 252 14.71 -28.61 -3.58
CA LEU A 252 15.20 -28.03 -4.85
C LEU A 252 15.55 -29.10 -5.88
N GLY A 253 16.09 -30.25 -5.43
CA GLY A 253 16.28 -31.43 -6.26
C GLY A 253 14.95 -32.01 -6.78
N ALA A 254 13.92 -32.03 -5.93
CA ALA A 254 12.57 -32.45 -6.30
C ALA A 254 11.90 -31.46 -7.27
N VAL A 255 12.06 -30.15 -7.08
CA VAL A 255 11.63 -29.12 -8.05
C VAL A 255 12.28 -29.33 -9.40
N TYR A 256 13.59 -29.55 -9.43
CA TYR A 256 14.32 -29.84 -10.66
C TYR A 256 13.84 -31.13 -11.33
N ALA A 257 13.61 -32.20 -10.55
CA ALA A 257 13.07 -33.46 -11.04
C ALA A 257 11.70 -33.28 -11.67
N VAL A 258 10.78 -32.51 -11.04
CA VAL A 258 9.44 -32.22 -11.60
C VAL A 258 9.55 -31.51 -12.96
N PHE A 259 10.44 -30.53 -13.10
CA PHE A 259 10.63 -29.86 -14.40
C PHE A 259 11.22 -30.82 -15.45
N LYS A 260 12.20 -31.63 -15.08
CA LYS A 260 12.77 -32.62 -15.97
C LYS A 260 11.78 -33.70 -16.40
N ASP A 261 10.94 -34.17 -15.46
CA ASP A 261 9.90 -35.16 -15.74
C ASP A 261 8.79 -34.56 -16.63
N ALA A 262 8.48 -33.26 -16.47
CA ALA A 262 7.56 -32.54 -17.33
C ALA A 262 8.09 -32.44 -18.77
N GLU A 263 9.39 -32.19 -18.97
CA GLU A 263 10.04 -32.23 -20.29
C GLU A 263 10.02 -33.63 -20.89
N ALA A 264 10.21 -34.67 -20.06
CA ALA A 264 10.19 -36.07 -20.46
C ALA A 264 8.76 -36.65 -20.63
N HIS A 265 7.71 -35.85 -20.37
CA HIS A 265 6.29 -36.27 -20.37
C HIS A 265 6.01 -37.43 -19.40
N THR A 266 6.79 -37.56 -18.35
CA THR A 266 6.59 -38.55 -17.28
C THR A 266 5.76 -37.92 -16.14
N LYS A 267 5.06 -38.77 -15.37
CA LYS A 267 4.30 -38.26 -14.19
C LYS A 267 5.29 -38.00 -13.06
N PRO A 268 5.27 -36.77 -12.48
CA PRO A 268 6.12 -36.47 -11.34
C PRO A 268 5.79 -37.36 -10.13
N ASP A 269 6.80 -37.75 -9.37
CA ASP A 269 6.62 -38.45 -8.11
C ASP A 269 5.81 -37.60 -7.12
N ALA A 270 4.88 -38.22 -6.39
CA ALA A 270 4.02 -37.54 -5.41
C ALA A 270 4.85 -36.82 -4.32
N ALA A 271 5.98 -37.41 -3.91
CA ALA A 271 6.89 -36.80 -2.94
C ALA A 271 7.54 -35.53 -3.50
N ALA A 272 7.94 -35.54 -4.77
CA ALA A 272 8.47 -34.38 -5.46
C ALA A 272 7.40 -33.26 -5.57
N GLY A 273 6.15 -33.62 -5.90
CA GLY A 273 5.03 -32.68 -5.93
C GLY A 273 4.78 -32.01 -4.58
N LEU A 274 4.77 -32.76 -3.49
CA LEU A 274 4.63 -32.25 -2.13
C LEU A 274 5.80 -31.33 -1.72
N ALA A 275 7.03 -31.67 -2.10
CA ALA A 275 8.21 -30.84 -1.84
C ALA A 275 8.14 -29.48 -2.57
N VAL A 276 7.64 -29.48 -3.82
CA VAL A 276 7.40 -28.24 -4.59
C VAL A 276 6.34 -27.37 -3.89
N ILE A 277 5.22 -27.94 -3.47
CA ILE A 277 4.17 -27.21 -2.74
C ILE A 277 4.74 -26.64 -1.44
N GLY A 278 5.49 -27.44 -0.67
CA GLY A 278 6.14 -27.00 0.56
C GLY A 278 7.10 -25.82 0.34
N PHE A 279 7.89 -25.87 -0.73
CA PHE A 279 8.80 -24.78 -1.13
C PHE A 279 8.03 -23.49 -1.44
N TYR A 280 6.97 -23.55 -2.25
CA TYR A 280 6.16 -22.39 -2.55
C TYR A 280 5.46 -21.82 -1.31
N LEU A 281 4.93 -22.66 -0.41
CA LEU A 281 4.33 -22.22 0.84
C LEU A 281 5.35 -21.51 1.74
N ALA A 282 6.58 -22.05 1.85
CA ALA A 282 7.65 -21.44 2.61
C ALA A 282 8.10 -20.11 2.00
N PHE A 283 8.24 -20.04 0.67
CA PHE A 283 8.53 -18.80 -0.06
C PHE A 283 7.45 -17.73 0.18
N PHE A 284 6.17 -18.09 0.09
CA PHE A 284 5.05 -17.20 0.38
C PHE A 284 5.07 -16.71 1.83
N ALA A 285 5.32 -17.62 2.78
CA ALA A 285 5.42 -17.27 4.21
C ALA A 285 6.59 -16.29 4.46
N ALA A 286 7.74 -16.50 3.82
CA ALA A 286 8.88 -15.57 3.90
C ALA A 286 8.51 -14.19 3.34
N GLY A 287 7.78 -14.14 2.21
CA GLY A 287 7.28 -12.90 1.62
C GLY A 287 6.30 -12.16 2.54
N ILE A 288 5.33 -12.86 3.13
CA ILE A 288 4.37 -12.30 4.09
C ILE A 288 5.09 -11.75 5.31
N PHE A 289 6.02 -12.51 5.88
CA PHE A 289 6.79 -12.08 7.05
C PHE A 289 7.62 -10.81 6.73
N THR A 290 8.39 -10.84 5.66
CA THR A 290 9.22 -9.70 5.24
C THR A 290 8.40 -8.46 4.95
N SER A 291 7.31 -8.60 4.18
CA SER A 291 6.41 -7.46 3.87
C SER A 291 5.76 -6.89 5.14
N THR A 292 5.42 -7.74 6.11
CA THR A 292 4.91 -7.32 7.42
C THR A 292 5.92 -6.47 8.17
N VAL A 293 7.17 -6.93 8.27
CA VAL A 293 8.25 -6.19 8.94
C VAL A 293 8.45 -4.82 8.29
N VAL A 294 8.62 -4.80 6.97
CA VAL A 294 8.83 -3.56 6.22
C VAL A 294 7.65 -2.60 6.40
N ARG A 295 6.41 -3.08 6.28
CA ARG A 295 5.20 -2.27 6.43
C ARG A 295 5.08 -1.65 7.83
N VAL A 296 5.34 -2.41 8.88
CA VAL A 296 5.31 -1.91 10.26
C VAL A 296 6.39 -0.84 10.48
N LEU A 297 7.61 -1.10 10.03
CA LEU A 297 8.72 -0.14 10.17
C LEU A 297 8.45 1.15 9.39
N VAL A 298 7.99 1.06 8.14
CA VAL A 298 7.66 2.23 7.31
C VAL A 298 6.54 3.03 7.95
N ARG A 299 5.43 2.37 8.36
CA ARG A 299 4.29 3.06 8.97
C ARG A 299 4.68 3.78 10.25
N ASN A 300 5.35 3.10 11.18
CA ASN A 300 5.77 3.72 12.44
C ASN A 300 6.71 4.90 12.19
N TYR A 301 7.63 4.77 11.24
CA TYR A 301 8.52 5.85 10.85
C TYR A 301 7.77 7.04 10.26
N LEU A 302 6.89 6.81 9.27
CA LEU A 302 6.14 7.89 8.62
C LEU A 302 5.28 8.66 9.61
N PHE A 303 4.48 7.95 10.42
CA PHE A 303 3.60 8.60 11.39
C PHE A 303 4.38 9.41 12.43
N SER A 304 5.57 8.94 12.85
CA SER A 304 6.42 9.71 13.78
C SER A 304 7.00 10.99 13.18
N ARG A 305 6.97 11.13 11.84
CA ARG A 305 7.53 12.30 11.13
C ARG A 305 6.48 13.28 10.63
N VAL A 306 5.20 12.88 10.62
CA VAL A 306 4.10 13.74 10.15
C VAL A 306 3.67 14.69 11.26
N LYS A 307 3.66 15.97 10.93
CA LYS A 307 3.14 17.06 11.77
C LYS A 307 2.06 17.82 11.00
N ILE A 308 1.06 18.31 11.69
CA ILE A 308 0.02 19.17 11.15
C ILE A 308 0.21 20.56 11.76
N ASP A 309 0.56 21.54 10.94
CA ASP A 309 0.85 22.94 11.30
C ASP A 309 1.90 23.10 12.43
N GLY A 310 2.75 22.09 12.64
CA GLY A 310 3.73 22.06 13.73
C GLY A 310 3.16 21.80 15.13
N GLU A 311 1.84 21.81 15.30
CA GLU A 311 1.12 21.70 16.57
C GLU A 311 0.73 20.26 16.91
N LEU A 312 0.16 19.55 15.95
CA LEU A 312 -0.23 18.15 16.09
C LEU A 312 0.82 17.22 15.47
N GLN A 313 1.11 16.13 16.15
CA GLN A 313 2.00 15.09 15.66
C GLN A 313 1.27 13.76 15.62
N LEU A 314 1.36 13.04 14.49
CA LEU A 314 0.84 11.69 14.36
C LEU A 314 1.78 10.68 15.04
N GLY A 315 1.20 9.59 15.56
CA GLY A 315 1.93 8.47 16.12
C GLY A 315 1.38 7.14 15.64
N SER A 316 2.25 6.15 15.52
CA SER A 316 1.86 4.77 15.21
C SER A 316 2.64 3.81 16.11
N HIS A 317 1.92 2.87 16.74
CA HIS A 317 2.46 1.92 17.71
C HIS A 317 2.29 0.48 17.25
N PHE A 318 2.50 0.21 15.97
CA PHE A 318 2.39 -1.15 15.42
C PHE A 318 3.56 -2.00 15.87
N THR A 319 3.26 -3.24 16.27
CA THR A 319 4.27 -4.27 16.52
C THR A 319 4.28 -5.28 15.39
N VAL A 320 5.47 -5.80 15.05
CA VAL A 320 5.60 -6.82 14.00
C VAL A 320 4.78 -8.06 14.34
N GLY A 321 4.85 -8.55 15.59
CA GLY A 321 4.09 -9.73 16.02
C GLY A 321 2.59 -9.51 15.97
N GLY A 322 2.10 -8.35 16.43
CA GLY A 322 0.66 -8.03 16.41
C GLY A 322 0.12 -7.93 14.98
N TYR A 323 0.84 -7.24 14.09
CA TYR A 323 0.43 -7.11 12.70
C TYR A 323 0.54 -8.44 11.94
N LEU A 324 1.60 -9.23 12.16
CA LEU A 324 1.75 -10.56 11.58
C LEU A 324 0.62 -11.49 12.02
N GLY A 325 0.34 -11.52 13.34
CA GLY A 325 -0.77 -12.31 13.89
C GLY A 325 -2.11 -11.93 13.26
N LEU A 326 -2.36 -10.62 13.06
CA LEU A 326 -3.56 -10.14 12.36
C LEU A 326 -3.61 -10.64 10.91
N VAL A 327 -2.52 -10.48 10.14
CA VAL A 327 -2.47 -10.88 8.72
C VAL A 327 -2.68 -12.37 8.58
N VAL A 328 -1.92 -13.19 9.34
CA VAL A 328 -2.01 -14.66 9.27
C VAL A 328 -3.38 -15.16 9.70
N THR A 329 -3.89 -14.69 10.84
CA THR A 329 -5.21 -15.14 11.34
C THR A 329 -6.34 -14.68 10.42
N ASN A 330 -6.26 -13.50 9.81
CA ASN A 330 -7.26 -13.06 8.84
C ASN A 330 -7.17 -13.87 7.54
N LEU A 331 -5.96 -14.18 7.06
CA LEU A 331 -5.77 -15.04 5.88
C LEU A 331 -6.40 -16.42 6.10
N LEU A 332 -6.05 -17.09 7.22
CA LEU A 332 -6.62 -18.39 7.56
C LEU A 332 -8.14 -18.34 7.69
N LEU A 333 -8.64 -17.32 8.38
CA LEU A 333 -10.08 -17.13 8.58
C LEU A 333 -10.82 -16.98 7.25
N VAL A 334 -10.28 -16.21 6.29
CA VAL A 334 -10.87 -16.04 4.96
C VAL A 334 -10.79 -17.33 4.14
N ILE A 335 -9.65 -18.04 4.16
CA ILE A 335 -9.46 -19.30 3.43
C ILE A 335 -10.43 -20.37 3.96
N PHE A 336 -10.46 -20.63 5.28
CA PHE A 336 -11.29 -21.68 5.87
C PHE A 336 -12.79 -21.40 5.78
N THR A 337 -13.19 -20.13 5.62
CA THR A 337 -14.60 -19.76 5.42
C THR A 337 -14.96 -19.53 3.97
N LEU A 338 -14.08 -19.86 3.01
CA LEU A 338 -14.26 -19.63 1.57
C LEU A 338 -14.66 -18.18 1.26
N GLY A 339 -14.09 -17.22 2.00
CA GLY A 339 -14.33 -15.79 1.82
C GLY A 339 -15.46 -15.21 2.68
N LEU A 340 -16.32 -16.01 3.30
CA LEU A 340 -17.47 -15.50 4.09
C LEU A 340 -17.04 -14.64 5.29
N ALA A 341 -15.89 -14.93 5.90
CA ALA A 341 -15.37 -14.12 6.97
C ALA A 341 -14.58 -12.88 6.54
N SER A 342 -14.61 -12.50 5.26
CA SER A 342 -13.96 -11.28 4.79
C SER A 342 -14.44 -10.01 5.51
N ALA A 343 -15.72 -9.96 5.87
CA ALA A 343 -16.29 -8.86 6.67
C ALA A 343 -15.63 -8.78 8.06
N VAL A 344 -15.47 -9.93 8.73
CA VAL A 344 -14.81 -10.00 10.04
C VAL A 344 -13.34 -9.57 9.93
N ALA A 345 -12.63 -10.06 8.91
CA ALA A 345 -11.24 -9.70 8.65
C ALA A 345 -11.05 -8.19 8.45
N LYS A 346 -11.95 -7.53 7.69
CA LYS A 346 -11.93 -6.07 7.48
C LYS A 346 -12.14 -5.29 8.77
N VAL A 347 -13.11 -5.70 9.61
CA VAL A 347 -13.37 -5.03 10.90
C VAL A 347 -12.18 -5.20 11.85
N ARG A 348 -11.58 -6.40 11.92
CA ARG A 348 -10.37 -6.64 12.72
C ARG A 348 -9.20 -5.76 12.24
N TYR A 349 -9.03 -5.65 10.94
CA TYR A 349 -8.00 -4.80 10.33
C TYR A 349 -8.23 -3.32 10.65
N ALA A 350 -9.44 -2.80 10.46
CA ALA A 350 -9.79 -1.41 10.75
C ALA A 350 -9.59 -1.07 12.23
N ARG A 351 -9.98 -1.99 13.14
CA ARG A 351 -9.77 -1.84 14.59
C ARG A 351 -8.28 -1.76 14.93
N TYR A 352 -7.47 -2.67 14.39
CA TYR A 352 -6.03 -2.67 14.62
C TYR A 352 -5.36 -1.38 14.12
N LEU A 353 -5.77 -0.90 12.93
CA LEU A 353 -5.28 0.36 12.38
C LEU A 353 -5.63 1.56 13.28
N ALA A 354 -6.87 1.65 13.74
CA ALA A 354 -7.33 2.74 14.59
C ALA A 354 -6.63 2.71 15.95
N GLU A 355 -6.67 1.59 16.66
CA GLU A 355 -6.08 1.45 18.01
C GLU A 355 -4.56 1.67 18.01
N GLY A 356 -3.87 1.32 16.95
CA GLY A 356 -2.44 1.55 16.78
C GLY A 356 -2.06 2.96 16.34
N THR A 357 -3.02 3.88 16.18
CA THR A 357 -2.79 5.27 15.72
C THR A 357 -3.12 6.26 16.82
N SER A 358 -2.26 7.26 16.99
CA SER A 358 -2.46 8.34 17.97
C SER A 358 -2.16 9.71 17.33
N VAL A 359 -2.73 10.74 17.92
CA VAL A 359 -2.47 12.15 17.58
C VAL A 359 -2.07 12.85 18.89
N SER A 360 -0.90 13.46 18.90
CA SER A 360 -0.38 14.21 20.06
C SER A 360 -0.50 15.71 19.80
N GLY A 361 -0.99 16.46 20.77
CA GLY A 361 -1.20 17.90 20.68
C GLY A 361 -2.59 18.33 21.09
N ASP A 362 -2.86 19.62 21.08
CA ASP A 362 -4.18 20.16 21.43
C ASP A 362 -5.09 20.22 20.20
N LEU A 363 -6.07 19.34 20.14
CA LEU A 363 -7.07 19.30 19.06
C LEU A 363 -8.02 20.53 19.10
N ALA A 364 -8.09 21.27 20.21
CA ALA A 364 -8.93 22.46 20.33
C ALA A 364 -8.28 23.68 19.66
N LEU A 365 -6.93 23.72 19.60
CA LEU A 365 -6.19 24.79 18.93
C LEU A 365 -6.33 24.73 17.39
N VAL A 366 -6.84 23.65 16.86
CA VAL A 366 -7.09 23.48 15.43
C VAL A 366 -8.43 24.06 15.05
N ALA A 367 -8.61 25.38 15.25
CA ALA A 367 -9.73 26.11 14.65
C ALA A 367 -9.50 26.21 13.13
N VAL A 368 -10.25 25.44 12.36
CA VAL A 368 -10.03 25.28 10.93
C VAL A 368 -11.24 25.82 10.16
N GLN A 369 -10.95 26.59 9.12
CA GLN A 369 -11.98 27.03 8.16
C GLN A 369 -12.04 26.00 7.03
N ASP A 370 -13.24 25.53 6.70
CA ASP A 370 -13.47 24.67 5.55
C ASP A 370 -13.38 25.48 4.25
N HIS A 371 -12.73 24.93 3.23
CA HIS A 371 -12.71 25.48 1.89
C HIS A 371 -13.70 24.66 1.06
N ASP A 372 -14.85 25.25 0.78
CA ASP A 372 -15.89 24.61 -0.03
C ASP A 372 -15.40 24.49 -1.49
N GLN A 373 -14.88 23.33 -1.85
CA GLN A 373 -14.47 23.00 -3.21
C GLN A 373 -15.41 21.94 -3.79
N GLN A 374 -15.81 22.13 -5.04
CA GLN A 374 -16.57 21.12 -5.78
C GLN A 374 -15.71 19.87 -5.99
N VAL A 375 -16.26 18.71 -5.60
CA VAL A 375 -15.59 17.42 -5.77
C VAL A 375 -15.78 16.94 -7.22
N ASP A 376 -14.68 16.77 -7.93
CA ASP A 376 -14.66 16.22 -9.28
C ASP A 376 -15.10 14.73 -9.32
N VAL A 377 -15.35 14.22 -10.52
CA VAL A 377 -15.76 12.82 -10.73
C VAL A 377 -14.63 11.85 -10.33
N ALA A 378 -14.99 10.74 -9.72
CA ALA A 378 -14.08 9.70 -9.21
C ALA A 378 -13.38 8.85 -10.30
N VAL A 379 -13.22 9.38 -11.51
CA VAL A 379 -12.66 8.64 -12.66
C VAL A 379 -11.27 8.08 -12.36
N ALA A 380 -10.42 8.89 -11.76
CA ALA A 380 -9.03 8.50 -11.51
C ALA A 380 -8.92 7.43 -10.41
N ASP A 381 -9.75 7.50 -9.36
CA ASP A 381 -9.80 6.51 -8.28
C ASP A 381 -10.19 5.12 -8.82
N GLU A 382 -11.24 5.06 -9.62
CA GLU A 382 -11.73 3.78 -10.15
C GLU A 382 -10.81 3.21 -11.24
N VAL A 383 -10.23 4.05 -12.09
CA VAL A 383 -9.20 3.60 -13.04
C VAL A 383 -7.97 3.09 -12.32
N ALA A 384 -7.49 3.82 -11.30
CA ALA A 384 -6.35 3.39 -10.50
C ALA A 384 -6.63 2.07 -9.77
N SER A 385 -7.83 1.90 -9.18
CA SER A 385 -8.22 0.66 -8.49
C SER A 385 -8.43 -0.51 -9.45
N ALA A 386 -8.95 -0.27 -10.66
CA ALA A 386 -9.14 -1.32 -11.67
C ALA A 386 -7.81 -1.89 -12.19
N PHE A 387 -6.74 -1.09 -12.16
CA PHE A 387 -5.39 -1.50 -12.54
C PHE A 387 -4.47 -1.75 -11.32
N ASP A 388 -5.05 -1.92 -10.12
CA ASP A 388 -4.33 -2.18 -8.85
C ASP A 388 -3.24 -1.15 -8.50
N VAL A 389 -3.42 0.10 -8.96
CA VAL A 389 -2.53 1.22 -8.65
C VAL A 389 -2.94 1.79 -7.28
N GLN A 390 -2.63 1.07 -6.20
CA GLN A 390 -2.85 1.56 -4.84
C GLN A 390 -1.69 2.46 -4.39
N ILE A 391 -1.90 3.78 -4.49
CA ILE A 391 -0.90 4.78 -4.06
C ILE A 391 -1.11 5.20 -2.60
N GLY A 392 -2.20 4.78 -1.98
CA GLY A 392 -2.59 5.14 -0.62
C GLY A 392 -2.59 3.97 0.34
N ALA A 393 -1.43 3.41 0.64
CA ALA A 393 -1.26 2.44 1.74
C ALA A 393 -0.74 3.15 3.00
N PHE A 394 -1.43 4.20 3.44
CA PHE A 394 -1.14 4.85 4.73
C PHE A 394 -2.21 4.52 5.75
#